data_265ce6c47aa4c9a376f3a151c73486db
#
_entry.id   265ce6c47aa4c9a376f3a151c73486db
#
_cell.length_a   1.000
_cell.length_b   1.000
_cell.length_c   1.000
_cell.angle_alpha   90.00
_cell.angle_beta   90.00
_cell.angle_gamma   90.00
#
_symmetry.space_group_name_H-M   'P 1'
#
loop_
_entity.id
_entity.type
_entity.pdbx_description
1 polymer ?
#
loop_
_entity_poly.entity_id
_entity_poly.type
_entity_poly.pdbx_seq_one_letter_code
_entity_poly.pdbx_strand_id
1 'polypeptide(L)'
;RFMLNYQMDSLNPMALILVGQNELWDKLNLQAYAAVRQRIDLKCELPAFDRSQTEAYLHAHLAYADGSEEIFTDKAMDEIYKYSAGAARAINKVCSHSLLSAA
;
A
#
# COMPACT_ATOMS: atom_id res chain seq x y z
N ARG A 1 -9.80 16.89 15.34
CA ARG A 1 -9.25 17.96 16.19
C ARG A 1 -9.69 17.83 17.64
N PHE A 2 -10.97 17.59 17.89
CA PHE A 2 -11.47 17.40 19.25
C PHE A 2 -10.81 16.23 19.97
N MET A 3 -10.53 15.16 19.26
CA MET A 3 -9.88 13.99 19.84
C MET A 3 -8.46 14.31 20.36
N LEU A 4 -7.74 15.20 19.67
CA LEU A 4 -6.38 15.55 20.04
C LEU A 4 -6.31 16.47 21.26
N ASN A 5 -7.40 17.18 21.55
CA ASN A 5 -7.49 18.09 22.68
C ASN A 5 -8.23 17.48 23.87
N TYR A 6 -8.58 16.19 23.77
CA TYR A 6 -9.27 15.51 24.86
C TYR A 6 -8.40 15.52 26.13
N GLN A 7 -8.99 15.86 27.24
CA GLN A 7 -8.33 15.98 28.55
C GLN A 7 -7.22 17.02 28.60
N MET A 8 -7.28 18.02 27.72
CA MET A 8 -6.44 19.22 27.80
C MET A 8 -4.94 18.92 27.88
N ASP A 9 -4.50 17.96 27.09
CA ASP A 9 -3.09 17.56 26.96
C ASP A 9 -2.48 16.94 28.23
N SER A 10 -3.22 16.85 29.31
CA SER A 10 -2.72 16.21 30.52
C SER A 10 -2.67 14.68 30.42
N LEU A 11 -3.45 14.13 29.51
CA LEU A 11 -3.55 12.70 29.28
C LEU A 11 -3.95 12.46 27.82
N ASN A 12 -3.19 11.63 27.13
CA ASN A 12 -3.47 11.25 25.74
C ASN A 12 -3.92 9.79 25.70
N PRO A 13 -5.22 9.50 25.91
CA PRO A 13 -5.70 8.13 26.03
C PRO A 13 -5.79 7.38 24.71
N MET A 14 -5.51 8.03 23.56
CA MET A 14 -5.65 7.42 22.27
C MET A 14 -4.55 7.86 21.31
N ALA A 15 -4.26 7.01 20.33
CA ALA A 15 -3.45 7.36 19.17
C ALA A 15 -4.39 7.52 17.97
N LEU A 16 -4.13 8.54 17.16
CA LEU A 16 -4.88 8.77 15.93
C LEU A 16 -4.01 8.42 14.73
N ILE A 17 -4.51 7.53 13.88
CA ILE A 17 -3.83 7.13 12.65
C ILE A 17 -4.70 7.53 11.48
N LEU A 18 -4.14 8.37 10.59
CA LEU A 18 -4.80 8.78 9.35
C LEU A 18 -4.24 7.94 8.20
N VAL A 19 -5.12 7.31 7.45
CA VAL A 19 -4.74 6.49 6.30
C VAL A 19 -5.50 6.97 5.08
N GLY A 20 -4.80 7.12 3.98
CA GLY A 20 -5.42 7.57 2.73
C GLY A 20 -4.46 7.46 1.55
N GLN A 21 -4.94 7.88 0.41
CA GLN A 21 -4.14 7.95 -0.81
C GLN A 21 -3.23 9.19 -0.78
N ASN A 22 -2.43 9.37 -1.82
CA ASN A 22 -1.48 10.48 -1.90
C ASN A 22 -2.15 11.85 -1.73
N GLU A 23 -3.38 11.99 -2.18
CA GLU A 23 -4.16 13.22 -2.05
C GLU A 23 -4.40 13.63 -0.60
N LEU A 24 -4.36 12.66 0.33
CA LEU A 24 -4.52 12.98 1.75
C LEU A 24 -3.45 13.96 2.23
N TRP A 25 -2.19 13.73 1.84
CA TRP A 25 -1.11 14.61 2.23
C TRP A 25 -1.23 15.98 1.58
N ASP A 26 -1.59 16.01 0.30
CA ASP A 26 -1.85 17.27 -0.41
C ASP A 26 -2.95 18.08 0.28
N LYS A 27 -4.00 17.39 0.69
CA LYS A 27 -5.11 18.01 1.43
C LYS A 27 -4.65 18.56 2.78
N LEU A 28 -3.82 17.81 3.51
CA LEU A 28 -3.29 18.24 4.81
C LEU A 28 -2.33 19.42 4.67
N ASN A 29 -1.73 19.62 3.50
CA ASN A 29 -0.88 20.77 3.24
C ASN A 29 -1.67 22.07 3.04
N LEU A 30 -2.97 22.01 2.87
CA LEU A 30 -3.80 23.20 2.80
C LEU A 30 -3.77 23.94 4.13
N GLN A 31 -3.79 25.26 4.07
CA GLN A 31 -3.68 26.10 5.26
C GLN A 31 -4.80 25.83 6.28
N ALA A 32 -5.97 25.43 5.79
CA ALA A 32 -7.12 25.10 6.65
C ALA A 32 -6.81 23.94 7.61
N TYR A 33 -5.86 23.07 7.26
CA TYR A 33 -5.51 21.87 8.04
C TYR A 33 -4.13 21.99 8.71
N ALA A 34 -3.56 23.18 8.77
CA ALA A 34 -2.23 23.38 9.33
C ALA A 34 -2.11 22.90 10.79
N ALA A 35 -3.14 23.11 11.60
CA ALA A 35 -3.15 22.68 12.98
C ALA A 35 -3.11 21.14 13.11
N VAL A 36 -3.79 20.42 12.22
CA VAL A 36 -3.75 18.96 12.18
C VAL A 36 -2.37 18.48 11.74
N ARG A 37 -1.85 19.07 10.65
CA ARG A 37 -0.54 18.70 10.11
C ARG A 37 0.58 18.87 11.12
N GLN A 38 0.55 19.94 11.91
CA GLN A 38 1.57 20.20 12.93
C GLN A 38 1.57 19.18 14.06
N ARG A 39 0.48 18.44 14.23
CA ARG A 39 0.36 17.41 15.26
C ARG A 39 0.67 16.01 14.76
N ILE A 40 1.07 15.88 13.51
CA ILE A 40 1.47 14.60 12.94
C ILE A 40 2.95 14.39 13.27
N ASP A 41 3.21 13.39 14.09
CA ASP A 41 4.57 13.07 14.52
C ASP A 41 5.29 12.17 13.53
N LEU A 42 4.56 11.34 12.82
CA LEU A 42 5.13 10.34 11.93
C LEU A 42 4.34 10.29 10.63
N LYS A 43 5.06 10.35 9.53
CA LYS A 43 4.49 10.17 8.19
C LYS A 43 5.13 8.95 7.56
N CYS A 44 4.30 8.02 7.12
CA CYS A 44 4.75 6.84 6.37
C CYS A 44 4.15 6.86 4.98
N GLU A 45 4.95 6.53 3.98
CA GLU A 45 4.49 6.35 2.62
C GLU A 45 4.75 4.92 2.19
N LEU A 46 3.77 4.32 1.51
CA LEU A 46 3.90 2.99 0.92
C LEU A 46 4.05 3.16 -0.59
N PRO A 47 5.29 3.12 -1.09
CA PRO A 47 5.50 3.23 -2.53
C PRO A 47 5.05 1.95 -3.25
N ALA A 48 4.88 2.03 -4.56
CA ALA A 48 4.68 0.86 -5.38
C ALA A 48 5.89 -0.08 -5.26
N PHE A 49 5.67 -1.38 -5.47
CA PHE A 49 6.76 -2.35 -5.46
C PHE A 49 7.70 -2.14 -6.65
N ASP A 50 8.99 -2.38 -6.44
CA ASP A 50 9.94 -2.53 -7.54
C ASP A 50 9.82 -3.94 -8.15
N ARG A 51 10.67 -4.25 -9.15
CA ARG A 51 10.65 -5.56 -9.81
C ARG A 51 10.88 -6.71 -8.82
N SER A 52 11.87 -6.57 -7.97
CA SER A 52 12.24 -7.59 -6.97
C SER A 52 11.13 -7.78 -5.94
N GLN A 53 10.57 -6.69 -5.46
CA GLN A 53 9.47 -6.74 -4.49
C GLN A 53 8.19 -7.32 -5.11
N THR A 54 7.93 -7.06 -6.38
CA THR A 54 6.81 -7.64 -7.11
C THR A 54 6.95 -9.16 -7.19
N GLU A 55 8.15 -9.64 -7.49
CA GLU A 55 8.44 -11.07 -7.50
C GLU A 55 8.23 -11.70 -6.12
N ALA A 56 8.75 -11.08 -5.09
CA ALA A 56 8.57 -11.55 -3.70
C ALA A 56 7.09 -11.58 -3.30
N TYR A 57 6.34 -10.58 -3.72
CA TYR A 57 4.90 -10.51 -3.47
C TYR A 57 4.17 -11.68 -4.14
N LEU A 58 4.49 -11.97 -5.40
CA LEU A 58 3.89 -13.09 -6.13
C LEU A 58 4.23 -14.43 -5.46
N HIS A 59 5.49 -14.64 -5.10
CA HIS A 59 5.91 -15.86 -4.43
C HIS A 59 5.21 -16.05 -3.10
N ALA A 60 5.04 -14.99 -2.32
CA ALA A 60 4.34 -15.06 -1.05
C ALA A 60 2.87 -15.48 -1.22
N HIS A 61 2.19 -14.94 -2.23
CA HIS A 61 0.81 -15.31 -2.50
C HIS A 61 0.68 -16.76 -3.02
N LEU A 62 1.59 -17.18 -3.87
CA LEU A 62 1.61 -18.57 -4.35
C LEU A 62 1.88 -19.55 -3.22
N ALA A 63 2.83 -19.24 -2.34
CA ALA A 63 3.13 -20.07 -1.18
C ALA A 63 1.95 -20.17 -0.23
N TYR A 64 1.25 -19.07 0.01
CA TYR A 64 0.05 -19.07 0.84
C TYR A 64 -1.04 -19.98 0.29
N ALA A 65 -1.16 -20.06 -1.04
CA ALA A 65 -2.15 -20.89 -1.73
C ALA A 65 -1.63 -22.32 -2.02
N ASP A 66 -0.49 -22.70 -1.46
CA ASP A 66 0.19 -23.99 -1.74
C ASP A 66 0.54 -24.19 -3.21
N GLY A 67 0.71 -23.11 -3.95
CA GLY A 67 1.08 -23.15 -5.37
C GLY A 67 2.59 -23.24 -5.55
N SER A 68 3.00 -23.69 -6.75
CA SER A 68 4.41 -23.73 -7.12
C SER A 68 4.93 -22.34 -7.48
N GLU A 69 6.15 -22.03 -7.09
CA GLU A 69 6.84 -20.80 -7.51
C GLU A 69 7.09 -20.75 -9.02
N GLU A 70 7.01 -21.90 -9.67
CA GLU A 70 7.26 -22.01 -11.12
C GLU A 70 6.02 -21.71 -12.00
N ILE A 71 4.89 -21.38 -11.38
CA ILE A 71 3.67 -21.05 -12.13
C ILE A 71 3.88 -19.87 -13.09
N PHE A 72 4.62 -18.86 -12.63
CA PHE A 72 5.00 -17.72 -13.46
C PHE A 72 6.48 -17.79 -13.80
N THR A 73 6.81 -17.69 -15.08
CA THR A 73 8.21 -17.59 -15.53
C THR A 73 8.77 -16.21 -15.21
N ASP A 74 10.10 -16.08 -15.23
CA ASP A 74 10.74 -14.78 -15.04
C ASP A 74 10.25 -13.76 -16.07
N LYS A 75 10.06 -14.18 -17.29
CA LYS A 75 9.55 -13.35 -18.36
C LYS A 75 8.12 -12.89 -18.09
N ALA A 76 7.29 -13.77 -17.56
CA ALA A 76 5.92 -13.44 -17.17
C ALA A 76 5.94 -12.43 -16.02
N MET A 77 6.83 -12.59 -15.05
CA MET A 77 6.97 -11.64 -13.95
C MET A 77 7.41 -10.26 -14.41
N ASP A 78 8.30 -10.19 -15.40
CA ASP A 78 8.70 -8.92 -16.01
C ASP A 78 7.50 -8.21 -16.64
N GLU A 79 6.68 -8.93 -17.37
CA GLU A 79 5.49 -8.36 -18.01
C GLU A 79 4.45 -7.92 -16.98
N ILE A 80 4.26 -8.71 -15.91
CA ILE A 80 3.38 -8.36 -14.80
C ILE A 80 3.85 -7.05 -14.17
N TYR A 81 5.15 -6.92 -13.92
CA TYR A 81 5.70 -5.70 -13.34
C TYR A 81 5.49 -4.50 -14.26
N LYS A 82 5.76 -4.64 -15.54
CA LYS A 82 5.57 -3.57 -16.52
C LYS A 82 4.12 -3.10 -16.57
N TYR A 83 3.18 -4.04 -16.57
CA TYR A 83 1.75 -3.72 -16.62
C TYR A 83 1.27 -3.04 -15.34
N SER A 84 1.67 -3.58 -14.20
CA SER A 84 1.16 -3.14 -12.89
C SER A 84 1.89 -1.93 -12.33
N ALA A 85 3.10 -1.65 -12.82
CA ALA A 85 4.01 -0.66 -12.25
C ALA A 85 4.24 -0.86 -10.74
N GLY A 86 4.09 -2.10 -10.26
CA GLY A 86 4.28 -2.45 -8.87
C GLY A 86 3.08 -2.20 -7.96
N ALA A 87 1.92 -1.85 -8.52
CA ALA A 87 0.70 -1.65 -7.73
C ALA A 87 0.07 -3.00 -7.39
N ALA A 88 -0.08 -3.31 -6.10
CA ALA A 88 -0.56 -4.61 -5.65
C ALA A 88 -1.92 -5.00 -6.25
N ARG A 89 -2.84 -4.04 -6.33
CA ARG A 89 -4.16 -4.31 -6.93
C ARG A 89 -4.05 -4.71 -8.39
N ALA A 90 -3.21 -4.03 -9.16
CA ALA A 90 -3.00 -4.35 -10.56
C ALA A 90 -2.28 -5.69 -10.74
N ILE A 91 -1.33 -6.00 -9.87
CA ILE A 91 -0.65 -7.30 -9.84
C ILE A 91 -1.68 -8.42 -9.64
N ASN A 92 -2.51 -8.29 -8.60
CA ASN A 92 -3.54 -9.29 -8.31
C ASN A 92 -4.48 -9.49 -9.50
N LYS A 93 -4.89 -8.39 -10.11
CA LYS A 93 -5.83 -8.42 -11.23
C LYS A 93 -5.25 -9.14 -12.44
N VAL A 94 -4.04 -8.80 -12.84
CA VAL A 94 -3.41 -9.40 -14.02
C VAL A 94 -3.08 -10.88 -13.78
N CYS A 95 -2.63 -11.23 -12.57
CA CYS A 95 -2.33 -12.61 -12.22
C CYS A 95 -3.60 -13.48 -12.23
N SER A 96 -4.69 -13.00 -11.66
CA SER A 96 -5.95 -13.71 -11.63
C SER A 96 -6.48 -13.96 -13.06
N HIS A 97 -6.43 -12.95 -13.91
CA HIS A 97 -6.85 -13.09 -15.30
C HIS A 97 -5.96 -14.06 -16.09
N SER A 98 -4.65 -14.00 -15.84
CA SER A 98 -3.69 -14.88 -16.50
C SER A 98 -3.93 -16.35 -16.13
N LEU A 99 -4.17 -16.63 -14.85
CA LEU A 99 -4.44 -17.98 -14.37
C LEU A 99 -5.76 -18.51 -14.92
N LEU A 100 -6.80 -17.69 -15.00
CA LEU A 100 -8.07 -18.07 -15.57
C LEU A 100 -7.96 -18.36 -17.07
N SER A 101 -7.17 -17.59 -17.80
CA SER A 101 -6.97 -17.78 -19.23
C SER A 101 -6.15 -19.02 -19.55
N ALA A 102 -5.24 -19.40 -18.66
CA ALA A 102 -4.39 -20.58 -18.85
C ALA A 102 -5.07 -21.90 -18.46
N ALA A 103 -6.15 -21.80 -17.69
CA ALA A 103 -6.87 -22.97 -17.18
C ALA A 103 -7.70 -23.70 -18.26
#